data_811be24655dd5687bb3789c6fcc4f661
#
_entry.id   811be24655dd5687bb3789c6fcc4f661
#
_cell.length_a   1.000
_cell.length_b   1.000
_cell.length_c   1.000
_cell.angle_alpha   90.00
_cell.angle_beta   90.00
_cell.angle_gamma   90.00
#
_symmetry.space_group_name_H-M   'P 1'
#
loop_
_entity.id
_entity.type
_entity.pdbx_description
1 polymer ?
#
loop_
_entity_poly.entity_id
_entity_poly.type
_entity_poly.pdbx_seq_one_letter_code
_entity_poly.pdbx_strand_id
1 'polypeptide(L)'
;MKKITTYSIQHHQKVFNLSSSKKDFFFIELGKNSLFNTEPRRSETYSISFLKEGEIISQAGLVKTKIKAPAIIALGPSVVRTVKETENSPKMEIIFFTDDYLLANRANVFYLMEFDFFENEELHSFGLTEIQAKKIERIFEMMKETICEKSFHEQEIIRSCIYILIHEINSFLQETKTSAQHQLEKLPAIVVNFKNLLKKEYHQNHTVQFY
;
A
#
# COMPACT_ATOMS: atom_id res chain seq x y z
N MET A 1 12.17 -24.09 -7.52
CA MET A 1 11.35 -22.96 -6.99
C MET A 1 11.24 -21.89 -8.06
N LYS A 2 10.02 -21.41 -8.42
CA LYS A 2 9.89 -20.23 -9.30
C LYS A 2 10.47 -19.02 -8.57
N LYS A 3 11.36 -18.29 -9.22
CA LYS A 3 11.96 -17.05 -8.69
C LYS A 3 10.84 -16.00 -8.56
N ILE A 4 10.66 -15.43 -7.37
CA ILE A 4 9.72 -14.33 -7.15
C ILE A 4 10.31 -13.08 -7.80
N THR A 5 9.60 -12.51 -8.76
CA THR A 5 10.03 -11.30 -9.46
C THR A 5 9.74 -10.06 -8.62
N THR A 6 10.70 -9.15 -8.55
CA THR A 6 10.52 -7.82 -7.94
C THR A 6 10.25 -6.80 -9.04
N TYR A 7 9.17 -6.06 -8.92
CA TYR A 7 8.74 -5.05 -9.86
C TYR A 7 9.23 -3.67 -9.41
N SER A 8 10.01 -3.03 -10.25
CA SER A 8 10.31 -1.60 -10.12
C SER A 8 9.11 -0.75 -10.53
N ILE A 9 9.15 0.54 -10.24
CA ILE A 9 8.11 1.48 -10.68
C ILE A 9 7.94 1.47 -12.20
N GLN A 10 9.05 1.42 -12.95
CA GLN A 10 9.03 1.36 -14.42
C GLN A 10 8.43 0.04 -14.93
N HIS A 11 8.67 -1.07 -14.21
CA HIS A 11 8.07 -2.35 -14.57
C HIS A 11 6.55 -2.31 -14.41
N HIS A 12 6.06 -1.75 -13.29
CA HIS A 12 4.62 -1.55 -13.09
C HIS A 12 4.01 -0.68 -14.18
N GLN A 13 4.65 0.44 -14.53
CA GLN A 13 4.19 1.33 -15.61
C GLN A 13 4.07 0.61 -16.95
N LYS A 14 5.04 -0.25 -17.29
CA LYS A 14 4.98 -1.08 -18.50
C LYS A 14 3.82 -2.07 -18.48
N VAL A 15 3.62 -2.77 -17.36
CA VAL A 15 2.50 -3.73 -17.20
C VAL A 15 1.15 -3.06 -17.41
N PHE A 16 1.01 -1.82 -16.96
CA PHE A 16 -0.22 -1.05 -17.12
C PHE A 16 -0.26 -0.16 -18.38
N ASN A 17 0.70 -0.34 -19.30
CA ASN A 17 0.80 0.44 -20.55
C ASN A 17 0.82 1.96 -20.34
N LEU A 18 1.43 2.41 -19.25
CA LEU A 18 1.56 3.83 -18.94
C LEU A 18 2.79 4.41 -19.65
N SER A 19 2.60 5.48 -20.42
CA SER A 19 3.67 6.26 -21.06
C SER A 19 4.34 7.26 -20.12
N SER A 20 4.27 7.05 -18.82
CA SER A 20 4.80 7.96 -17.81
C SER A 20 6.32 7.78 -17.64
N SER A 21 7.06 8.89 -17.65
CA SER A 21 8.48 8.95 -17.28
C SER A 21 8.71 9.18 -15.78
N LYS A 22 7.64 9.29 -14.98
CA LYS A 22 7.74 9.54 -13.54
C LYS A 22 8.36 8.35 -12.84
N LYS A 23 9.39 8.61 -12.03
CA LYS A 23 10.14 7.57 -11.32
C LYS A 23 9.72 7.41 -9.86
N ASP A 24 8.96 8.36 -9.34
CA ASP A 24 8.72 8.53 -7.91
C ASP A 24 7.35 8.05 -7.47
N PHE A 25 6.33 8.29 -8.29
CA PHE A 25 4.97 7.80 -8.08
C PHE A 25 4.23 7.63 -9.41
N PHE A 26 3.14 6.86 -9.39
CA PHE A 26 2.15 6.83 -10.46
C PHE A 26 0.79 6.41 -9.93
N PHE A 27 -0.24 6.89 -10.61
CA PHE A 27 -1.63 6.62 -10.32
C PHE A 27 -2.25 5.82 -11.46
N ILE A 28 -3.09 4.83 -11.12
CA ILE A 28 -3.84 4.04 -12.11
C ILE A 28 -5.27 3.82 -11.66
N GLU A 29 -6.15 3.68 -12.64
CA GLU A 29 -7.52 3.22 -12.49
C GLU A 29 -7.64 1.83 -13.15
N LEU A 30 -8.12 0.86 -12.39
CA LEU A 30 -8.43 -0.47 -12.89
C LEU A 30 -9.94 -0.65 -12.90
N GLY A 31 -10.45 -1.15 -14.01
CA GLY A 31 -11.87 -1.42 -14.21
C GLY A 31 -12.10 -2.70 -14.98
N LYS A 32 -13.27 -2.83 -15.56
CA LYS A 32 -13.65 -3.98 -16.39
C LYS A 32 -12.61 -4.17 -17.52
N ASN A 33 -12.09 -5.38 -17.65
CA ASN A 33 -11.04 -5.76 -18.62
C ASN A 33 -9.62 -5.26 -18.29
N SER A 34 -9.38 -4.74 -17.10
CA SER A 34 -8.02 -4.46 -16.67
C SER A 34 -7.25 -5.76 -16.41
N LEU A 35 -5.95 -5.76 -16.74
CA LEU A 35 -5.09 -6.91 -16.50
C LEU A 35 -4.69 -6.97 -15.03
N PHE A 36 -5.23 -7.94 -14.31
CA PHE A 36 -4.76 -8.29 -12.97
C PHE A 36 -3.61 -9.28 -13.07
N ASN A 37 -2.47 -8.91 -12.52
CA ASN A 37 -1.34 -9.84 -12.48
C ASN A 37 -1.52 -10.83 -11.35
N THR A 38 -1.76 -12.10 -11.73
CA THR A 38 -2.03 -13.19 -10.79
C THR A 38 -0.77 -13.93 -10.34
N GLU A 39 0.41 -13.60 -10.88
CA GLU A 39 1.66 -14.23 -10.46
C GLU A 39 2.19 -13.63 -9.15
N PRO A 40 2.78 -14.46 -8.27
CA PRO A 40 3.43 -13.97 -7.05
C PRO A 40 4.59 -13.03 -7.39
N ARG A 41 4.56 -11.83 -6.82
CA ARG A 41 5.57 -10.80 -7.05
C ARG A 41 5.81 -9.94 -5.81
N ARG A 42 6.95 -9.31 -5.76
CA ARG A 42 7.26 -8.18 -4.86
C ARG A 42 7.22 -6.87 -5.65
N SER A 43 7.28 -5.77 -4.95
CA SER A 43 7.43 -4.43 -5.53
C SER A 43 8.56 -3.70 -4.84
N GLU A 44 9.19 -2.76 -5.53
CA GLU A 44 10.09 -1.77 -4.91
C GLU A 44 9.32 -0.57 -4.36
N THR A 45 8.00 -0.53 -4.61
CA THR A 45 7.13 0.58 -4.21
C THR A 45 6.14 0.18 -3.15
N TYR A 46 5.72 1.15 -2.35
CA TYR A 46 4.48 1.11 -1.59
C TYR A 46 3.29 1.29 -2.52
N SER A 47 2.14 0.79 -2.12
CA SER A 47 0.88 1.03 -2.82
C SER A 47 -0.28 1.16 -1.85
N ILE A 48 -1.18 2.10 -2.15
CA ILE A 48 -2.48 2.23 -1.50
C ILE A 48 -3.53 2.14 -2.59
N SER A 49 -4.44 1.19 -2.44
CA SER A 49 -5.51 0.91 -3.39
C SER A 49 -6.86 1.14 -2.73
N PHE A 50 -7.75 1.83 -3.43
CA PHE A 50 -9.15 1.99 -3.06
C PHE A 50 -10.02 1.15 -3.98
N LEU A 51 -10.59 0.08 -3.47
CA LEU A 51 -11.58 -0.76 -4.16
C LEU A 51 -12.94 -0.09 -4.02
N LYS A 52 -13.43 0.51 -5.11
CA LYS A 52 -14.70 1.28 -5.16
C LYS A 52 -15.91 0.39 -5.37
N GLU A 53 -15.78 -0.61 -6.24
CA GLU A 53 -16.85 -1.53 -6.61
C GLU A 53 -16.32 -2.95 -6.81
N GLY A 54 -17.20 -3.94 -6.67
CA GLY A 54 -16.90 -5.33 -6.91
C GLY A 54 -16.13 -6.00 -5.79
N GLU A 55 -15.40 -7.04 -6.13
CA GLU A 55 -14.59 -7.80 -5.18
C GLU A 55 -13.34 -8.37 -5.84
N ILE A 56 -12.31 -8.60 -5.04
CA ILE A 56 -11.06 -9.22 -5.45
C ILE A 56 -10.63 -10.29 -4.46
N ILE A 57 -9.75 -11.17 -4.91
CA ILE A 57 -9.00 -12.06 -4.02
C ILE A 57 -7.57 -11.55 -3.99
N SER A 58 -7.15 -11.03 -2.83
CA SER A 58 -5.78 -10.62 -2.57
C SER A 58 -5.07 -11.69 -1.76
N GLN A 59 -3.81 -11.92 -2.08
CA GLN A 59 -2.92 -12.71 -1.24
C GLN A 59 -1.70 -11.86 -0.90
N ALA A 60 -1.43 -11.71 0.38
CA ALA A 60 -0.24 -11.07 0.93
C ALA A 60 0.52 -12.13 1.73
N GLY A 61 1.74 -12.47 1.31
CA GLY A 61 2.49 -13.58 1.87
C GLY A 61 1.70 -14.90 1.81
N LEU A 62 1.39 -15.46 2.97
CA LEU A 62 0.58 -16.68 3.09
C LEU A 62 -0.91 -16.41 3.31
N VAL A 63 -1.29 -15.18 3.64
CA VAL A 63 -2.68 -14.80 3.94
C VAL A 63 -3.42 -14.49 2.65
N LYS A 64 -4.50 -15.24 2.41
CA LYS A 64 -5.40 -15.04 1.28
C LYS A 64 -6.74 -14.52 1.76
N THR A 65 -7.14 -13.35 1.28
CA THR A 65 -8.34 -12.65 1.71
C THR A 65 -9.22 -12.32 0.52
N LYS A 66 -10.53 -12.58 0.66
CA LYS A 66 -11.55 -12.06 -0.26
C LYS A 66 -11.97 -10.69 0.24
N ILE A 67 -11.77 -9.67 -0.59
CA ILE A 67 -12.00 -8.26 -0.26
C ILE A 67 -13.17 -7.76 -1.08
N LYS A 68 -14.18 -7.20 -0.40
CA LYS A 68 -15.38 -6.63 -1.01
C LYS A 68 -15.37 -5.11 -0.84
N ALA A 69 -15.76 -4.40 -1.90
CA ALA A 69 -15.90 -2.95 -1.90
C ALA A 69 -17.01 -2.47 -0.93
N PRO A 70 -16.88 -1.24 -0.37
CA PRO A 70 -15.71 -0.37 -0.44
C PRO A 70 -14.61 -0.83 0.52
N ALA A 71 -13.35 -0.82 0.08
CA ALA A 71 -12.23 -1.29 0.87
C ALA A 71 -10.90 -0.61 0.51
N ILE A 72 -9.97 -0.59 1.46
CA ILE A 72 -8.57 -0.20 1.26
C ILE A 72 -7.68 -1.45 1.24
N ILE A 73 -6.65 -1.41 0.38
CA ILE A 73 -5.55 -2.37 0.37
C ILE A 73 -4.26 -1.57 0.36
N ALA A 74 -3.42 -1.76 1.38
CA ALA A 74 -2.13 -1.10 1.50
C ALA A 74 -1.02 -2.15 1.58
N LEU A 75 0.00 -2.03 0.73
CA LEU A 75 1.06 -3.02 0.61
C LEU A 75 2.43 -2.33 0.49
N GLY A 76 3.36 -2.75 1.32
CA GLY A 76 4.76 -2.32 1.27
C GLY A 76 5.63 -3.20 0.33
N PRO A 77 6.89 -2.81 0.12
CA PRO A 77 7.80 -3.49 -0.79
C PRO A 77 8.11 -4.93 -0.44
N SER A 78 8.23 -5.25 0.84
CA SER A 78 8.63 -6.58 1.34
C SER A 78 7.57 -7.66 1.11
N VAL A 79 6.30 -7.26 0.94
CA VAL A 79 5.17 -8.19 0.87
C VAL A 79 5.09 -8.87 -0.49
N VAL A 80 5.16 -10.20 -0.51
CA VAL A 80 4.86 -11.00 -1.71
C VAL A 80 3.35 -11.01 -1.92
N ARG A 81 2.92 -10.58 -3.10
CA ARG A 81 1.50 -10.37 -3.39
C ARG A 81 1.03 -11.02 -4.68
N THR A 82 -0.25 -11.43 -4.69
CA THR A 82 -1.03 -11.73 -5.89
C THR A 82 -2.39 -11.03 -5.77
N VAL A 83 -2.96 -10.65 -6.90
CA VAL A 83 -4.33 -10.11 -6.96
C VAL A 83 -5.06 -10.84 -8.09
N LYS A 84 -6.26 -11.33 -7.80
CA LYS A 84 -7.15 -11.95 -8.79
C LYS A 84 -8.49 -11.24 -8.73
N GLU A 85 -9.03 -10.90 -9.90
CA GLU A 85 -10.42 -10.47 -9.98
C GLU A 85 -11.36 -11.64 -9.72
N THR A 86 -12.57 -11.32 -9.34
CA THR A 86 -13.70 -12.23 -9.27
C THR A 86 -14.66 -11.94 -10.45
N GLU A 87 -15.76 -12.67 -10.54
CA GLU A 87 -16.79 -12.45 -11.55
C GLU A 87 -17.44 -11.05 -11.48
N ASN A 88 -17.34 -10.39 -10.33
CA ASN A 88 -17.88 -9.06 -10.06
C ASN A 88 -16.88 -7.95 -10.42
N SER A 89 -16.56 -7.79 -11.66
CA SER A 89 -15.67 -6.76 -12.26
C SER A 89 -15.28 -5.62 -11.30
N PRO A 90 -14.13 -5.68 -10.65
CA PRO A 90 -13.73 -4.68 -9.67
C PRO A 90 -13.43 -3.34 -10.34
N LYS A 91 -13.78 -2.23 -9.66
CA LYS A 91 -13.26 -0.89 -9.97
C LYS A 91 -12.35 -0.46 -8.83
N MET A 92 -11.12 -0.13 -9.16
CA MET A 92 -10.09 0.17 -8.18
C MET A 92 -9.19 1.30 -8.66
N GLU A 93 -8.86 2.20 -7.76
CA GLU A 93 -7.86 3.25 -7.95
C GLU A 93 -6.64 2.92 -7.11
N ILE A 94 -5.43 3.10 -7.67
CA ILE A 94 -4.19 2.75 -6.99
C ILE A 94 -3.17 3.86 -7.16
N ILE A 95 -2.59 4.30 -6.03
CA ILE A 95 -1.38 5.12 -6.02
C ILE A 95 -0.19 4.24 -5.62
N PHE A 96 0.83 4.22 -6.47
CA PHE A 96 2.14 3.63 -6.18
C PHE A 96 3.14 4.76 -5.92
N PHE A 97 4.02 4.58 -4.94
CA PHE A 97 5.03 5.56 -4.60
C PHE A 97 6.29 4.90 -3.99
N THR A 98 7.42 5.56 -4.17
CA THR A 98 8.68 5.15 -3.52
C THR A 98 8.78 5.79 -2.14
N ASP A 99 9.55 5.16 -1.25
CA ASP A 99 9.92 5.74 0.06
C ASP A 99 10.72 7.03 -0.11
N ASP A 100 11.72 7.04 -1.00
CA ASP A 100 12.52 8.24 -1.32
C ASP A 100 11.63 9.43 -1.67
N TYR A 101 10.61 9.23 -2.51
CA TYR A 101 9.66 10.28 -2.87
C TYR A 101 8.91 10.81 -1.65
N LEU A 102 8.35 9.92 -0.85
CA LEU A 102 7.53 10.34 0.29
C LEU A 102 8.38 10.97 1.38
N LEU A 103 9.60 10.48 1.60
CA LEU A 103 10.47 10.89 2.70
C LEU A 103 11.43 12.05 2.33
N ALA A 104 11.44 12.53 1.08
CA ALA A 104 12.37 13.53 0.58
C ALA A 104 12.53 14.77 1.46
N ASN A 105 11.48 15.15 2.20
CA ASN A 105 11.46 16.33 3.08
C ASN A 105 11.30 15.97 4.57
N ARG A 106 11.57 14.70 4.94
CA ARG A 106 11.43 14.24 6.33
C ARG A 106 12.77 13.82 6.93
N ALA A 107 12.99 14.24 8.15
CA ALA A 107 14.16 13.79 8.93
C ALA A 107 14.02 12.33 9.39
N ASN A 108 12.80 11.84 9.62
CA ASN A 108 12.54 10.47 10.04
C ASN A 108 12.44 9.54 8.83
N VAL A 109 13.54 8.89 8.48
CA VAL A 109 13.63 7.90 7.39
C VAL A 109 12.85 6.60 7.70
N PHE A 110 12.43 6.38 8.94
CA PHE A 110 11.67 5.20 9.37
C PHE A 110 10.16 5.45 9.44
N TYR A 111 9.70 6.61 9.01
CA TYR A 111 8.30 7.01 9.11
C TYR A 111 7.30 5.97 8.59
N LEU A 112 7.56 5.39 7.42
CA LEU A 112 6.65 4.38 6.85
C LEU A 112 6.59 3.07 7.65
N MET A 113 7.63 2.79 8.43
CA MET A 113 7.71 1.61 9.29
C MET A 113 6.84 1.73 10.57
N GLU A 114 6.35 2.94 10.87
CA GLU A 114 5.41 3.16 11.96
C GLU A 114 4.00 2.62 11.64
N PHE A 115 3.73 2.32 10.37
CA PHE A 115 2.43 1.88 9.87
C PHE A 115 2.44 0.38 9.53
N ASP A 116 2.01 -0.44 10.48
CA ASP A 116 2.00 -1.90 10.37
C ASP A 116 1.25 -2.42 9.15
N PHE A 117 0.23 -1.72 8.67
CA PHE A 117 -0.59 -2.15 7.55
C PHE A 117 0.15 -2.26 6.21
N PHE A 118 1.35 -1.69 6.07
CA PHE A 118 2.19 -1.89 4.89
C PHE A 118 2.95 -3.21 4.91
N GLU A 119 3.26 -3.75 6.10
CA GLU A 119 4.13 -4.90 6.28
C GLU A 119 3.40 -6.12 6.83
N ASN A 120 2.28 -5.93 7.51
CA ASN A 120 1.52 -6.99 8.15
C ASN A 120 0.55 -7.62 7.16
N GLU A 121 0.75 -8.91 6.88
CA GLU A 121 -0.07 -9.68 5.93
C GLU A 121 -1.55 -9.78 6.35
N GLU A 122 -1.87 -9.60 7.63
CA GLU A 122 -3.26 -9.64 8.14
C GLU A 122 -3.94 -8.28 8.09
N LEU A 123 -3.17 -7.19 8.18
CA LEU A 123 -3.68 -5.82 8.25
C LEU A 123 -3.67 -5.09 6.88
N HIS A 124 -3.20 -5.76 5.82
CA HIS A 124 -3.02 -5.12 4.52
C HIS A 124 -4.32 -4.70 3.83
N SER A 125 -5.48 -5.18 4.32
CA SER A 125 -6.78 -4.85 3.71
C SER A 125 -7.90 -4.81 4.74
N PHE A 126 -8.82 -3.87 4.58
CA PHE A 126 -10.00 -3.73 5.43
C PHE A 126 -11.14 -3.03 4.70
N GLY A 127 -12.37 -3.42 5.08
CA GLY A 127 -13.60 -2.78 4.58
C GLY A 127 -13.78 -1.38 5.17
N LEU A 128 -14.41 -0.50 4.41
CA LEU A 128 -14.74 0.86 4.81
C LEU A 128 -16.25 1.00 5.05
N THR A 129 -16.60 1.82 6.03
CA THR A 129 -17.97 2.36 6.11
C THR A 129 -18.21 3.33 4.96
N GLU A 130 -19.48 3.66 4.66
CA GLU A 130 -19.81 4.63 3.62
C GLU A 130 -19.17 6.02 3.87
N ILE A 131 -19.10 6.44 5.12
CA ILE A 131 -18.50 7.74 5.51
C ILE A 131 -17.00 7.71 5.25
N GLN A 132 -16.32 6.65 5.65
CA GLN A 132 -14.89 6.46 5.42
C GLN A 132 -14.59 6.36 3.91
N ALA A 133 -15.40 5.62 3.16
CA ALA A 133 -15.25 5.49 1.72
C ALA A 133 -15.35 6.84 1.00
N LYS A 134 -16.34 7.66 1.33
CA LYS A 134 -16.47 9.03 0.78
C LYS A 134 -15.27 9.92 1.10
N LYS A 135 -14.69 9.76 2.29
CA LYS A 135 -13.49 10.52 2.68
C LYS A 135 -12.27 10.10 1.85
N ILE A 136 -12.06 8.81 1.68
CA ILE A 136 -10.98 8.27 0.84
C ILE A 136 -11.18 8.66 -0.63
N GLU A 137 -12.39 8.54 -1.15
CA GLU A 137 -12.72 8.89 -2.53
C GLU A 137 -12.32 10.32 -2.87
N ARG A 138 -12.64 11.30 -2.02
CA ARG A 138 -12.25 12.71 -2.23
C ARG A 138 -10.74 12.91 -2.35
N ILE A 139 -9.95 12.13 -1.60
CA ILE A 139 -8.48 12.22 -1.67
C ILE A 139 -7.97 11.65 -3.00
N PHE A 140 -8.53 10.53 -3.45
CA PHE A 140 -8.21 9.94 -4.75
C PHE A 140 -8.64 10.85 -5.91
N GLU A 141 -9.82 11.48 -5.83
CA GLU A 141 -10.28 12.47 -6.81
C GLU A 141 -9.34 13.67 -6.89
N MET A 142 -8.92 14.24 -5.74
CA MET A 142 -7.94 15.32 -5.69
C MET A 142 -6.61 14.93 -6.36
N MET A 143 -6.10 13.72 -6.12
CA MET A 143 -4.89 13.24 -6.79
C MET A 143 -5.08 13.15 -8.31
N LYS A 144 -6.21 12.61 -8.74
CA LYS A 144 -6.55 12.47 -10.16
C LYS A 144 -6.65 13.81 -10.87
N GLU A 145 -7.37 14.77 -10.29
CA GLU A 145 -7.49 16.12 -10.81
C GLU A 145 -6.12 16.79 -10.91
N THR A 146 -5.31 16.73 -9.85
CA THR A 146 -3.95 17.31 -9.81
C THR A 146 -3.05 16.76 -10.94
N ILE A 147 -3.12 15.44 -11.19
CA ILE A 147 -2.35 14.77 -12.25
C ILE A 147 -2.86 15.18 -13.64
N CYS A 148 -4.19 15.26 -13.83
CA CYS A 148 -4.80 15.62 -15.11
C CYS A 148 -4.51 17.09 -15.49
N GLU A 149 -4.54 17.98 -14.52
CA GLU A 149 -4.27 19.42 -14.71
C GLU A 149 -2.79 19.73 -14.90
N LYS A 150 -1.88 18.79 -14.60
CA LYS A 150 -0.42 18.98 -14.60
C LYS A 150 -0.02 20.19 -13.76
N SER A 151 -0.57 20.28 -12.56
CA SER A 151 -0.33 21.37 -11.63
C SER A 151 1.17 21.62 -11.44
N PHE A 152 1.56 22.88 -11.31
CA PHE A 152 2.96 23.26 -11.05
C PHE A 152 3.49 22.60 -9.75
N HIS A 153 2.63 22.44 -8.76
CA HIS A 153 2.97 21.79 -7.48
C HIS A 153 2.47 20.35 -7.38
N GLU A 154 2.30 19.65 -8.51
CA GLU A 154 1.78 18.29 -8.56
C GLU A 154 2.49 17.35 -7.56
N GLN A 155 3.82 17.40 -7.50
CA GLN A 155 4.64 16.54 -6.64
C GLN A 155 4.28 16.72 -5.16
N GLU A 156 4.17 17.96 -4.71
CA GLU A 156 3.88 18.32 -3.32
C GLU A 156 2.44 18.01 -2.94
N ILE A 157 1.50 18.26 -3.85
CA ILE A 157 0.07 17.96 -3.62
C ILE A 157 -0.13 16.45 -3.50
N ILE A 158 0.41 15.66 -4.45
CA ILE A 158 0.29 14.18 -4.40
C ILE A 158 0.96 13.62 -3.14
N ARG A 159 2.14 14.11 -2.78
CA ARG A 159 2.82 13.71 -1.53
C ARG A 159 1.95 14.00 -0.30
N SER A 160 1.32 15.17 -0.26
CA SER A 160 0.42 15.55 0.84
C SER A 160 -0.82 14.66 0.89
N CYS A 161 -1.41 14.34 -0.25
CA CYS A 161 -2.52 13.39 -0.33
C CYS A 161 -2.14 12.00 0.18
N ILE A 162 -0.94 11.50 -0.13
CA ILE A 162 -0.45 10.22 0.38
C ILE A 162 -0.30 10.27 1.91
N TYR A 163 0.23 11.37 2.48
CA TYR A 163 0.29 11.53 3.93
C TYR A 163 -1.10 11.50 4.58
N ILE A 164 -2.05 12.22 3.98
CA ILE A 164 -3.43 12.22 4.48
C ILE A 164 -4.00 10.79 4.44
N LEU A 165 -3.85 10.06 3.32
CA LEU A 165 -4.30 8.68 3.19
C LEU A 165 -3.72 7.78 4.29
N ILE A 166 -2.41 7.86 4.53
CA ILE A 166 -1.73 7.05 5.55
C ILE A 166 -2.33 7.30 6.93
N HIS A 167 -2.55 8.57 7.30
CA HIS A 167 -3.11 8.92 8.60
C HIS A 167 -4.58 8.54 8.73
N GLU A 168 -5.40 8.72 7.67
CA GLU A 168 -6.79 8.28 7.67
C GLU A 168 -6.91 6.77 7.83
N ILE A 169 -6.11 6.01 7.08
CA ILE A 169 -6.05 4.55 7.19
C ILE A 169 -5.69 4.13 8.62
N ASN A 170 -4.66 4.76 9.19
CA ASN A 170 -4.26 4.47 10.57
C ASN A 170 -5.37 4.79 11.58
N SER A 171 -6.07 5.92 11.42
CA SER A 171 -7.22 6.29 12.25
C SER A 171 -8.33 5.24 12.18
N PHE A 172 -8.71 4.81 10.98
CA PHE A 172 -9.76 3.81 10.79
C PHE A 172 -9.41 2.47 11.44
N LEU A 173 -8.15 2.05 11.34
CA LEU A 173 -7.67 0.83 11.99
C LEU A 173 -7.67 0.95 13.51
N GLN A 174 -7.36 2.12 14.07
CA GLN A 174 -7.42 2.35 15.52
C GLN A 174 -8.89 2.34 16.02
N GLU A 175 -9.80 2.97 15.29
CA GLU A 175 -11.25 2.93 15.60
C GLU A 175 -11.78 1.49 15.63
N THR A 176 -11.38 0.67 14.65
CA THR A 176 -11.76 -0.75 14.58
C THR A 176 -11.16 -1.54 15.75
N LYS A 177 -9.92 -1.29 16.13
CA LYS A 177 -9.28 -1.93 17.30
C LYS A 177 -9.96 -1.57 18.61
N THR A 178 -10.36 -0.32 18.76
CA THR A 178 -11.09 0.15 19.98
C THR A 178 -12.45 -0.54 20.09
N SER A 179 -13.12 -0.79 18.96
CA SER A 179 -14.42 -1.48 18.92
C SER A 179 -14.29 -3.00 19.12
N ALA A 180 -13.15 -3.58 18.76
CA ALA A 180 -12.84 -5.02 18.84
C ALA A 180 -11.93 -5.37 20.03
N GLN A 181 -11.81 -4.47 21.01
CA GLN A 181 -10.87 -4.61 22.13
C GLN A 181 -11.18 -5.83 22.98
N HIS A 182 -10.75 -7.00 22.54
CA HIS A 182 -10.39 -8.10 23.46
C HIS A 182 -9.49 -9.20 22.90
N GLN A 183 -8.99 -9.21 21.68
CA GLN A 183 -8.27 -10.41 21.18
C GLN A 183 -7.12 -10.24 20.19
N LEU A 184 -6.53 -9.09 19.97
CA LEU A 184 -5.27 -9.04 19.22
C LEU A 184 -4.17 -8.56 20.15
N GLU A 185 -3.39 -9.50 20.65
CA GLU A 185 -2.12 -9.22 21.30
C GLU A 185 -1.27 -8.35 20.37
N LYS A 186 -0.97 -7.13 20.82
CA LYS A 186 0.08 -6.33 20.19
C LYS A 186 1.31 -7.22 20.09
N LEU A 187 1.91 -7.33 18.91
CA LEU A 187 3.23 -7.93 18.79
C LEU A 187 4.08 -7.40 19.96
N PRO A 188 4.71 -8.26 20.76
CA PRO A 188 5.50 -7.81 21.89
C PRO A 188 6.46 -6.71 21.43
N ALA A 189 6.57 -5.61 22.20
CA ALA A 189 7.44 -4.48 21.83
C ALA A 189 8.86 -4.95 21.43
N ILE A 190 9.31 -6.07 21.98
CA ILE A 190 10.57 -6.71 21.66
C ILE A 190 10.65 -7.16 20.18
N VAL A 191 9.55 -7.66 19.60
CA VAL A 191 9.52 -8.09 18.19
C VAL A 191 9.57 -6.88 17.27
N VAL A 192 8.88 -5.81 17.62
CA VAL A 192 8.92 -4.53 16.87
C VAL A 192 10.33 -3.95 16.93
N ASN A 193 10.92 -3.91 18.12
CA ASN A 193 12.29 -3.41 18.32
C ASN A 193 13.31 -4.26 17.59
N PHE A 194 13.17 -5.58 17.61
CA PHE A 194 14.02 -6.50 16.87
C PHE A 194 13.96 -6.24 15.35
N LYS A 195 12.74 -6.14 14.79
CA LYS A 195 12.55 -5.83 13.36
C LYS A 195 13.19 -4.49 12.98
N ASN A 196 13.00 -3.47 13.82
CA ASN A 196 13.57 -2.13 13.58
C ASN A 196 15.10 -2.16 13.65
N LEU A 197 15.67 -2.85 14.65
CA LEU A 197 17.11 -3.01 14.78
C LEU A 197 17.69 -3.79 13.60
N LEU A 198 17.04 -4.89 13.20
CA LEU A 198 17.45 -5.69 12.05
C LEU A 198 17.47 -4.83 10.77
N LYS A 199 16.41 -4.09 10.48
CA LYS A 199 16.33 -3.22 9.29
C LYS A 199 17.41 -2.13 9.29
N LYS A 200 17.77 -1.59 10.47
CA LYS A 200 18.77 -0.54 10.61
C LYS A 200 20.20 -1.05 10.45
N GLU A 201 20.49 -2.23 11.00
CA GLU A 201 21.86 -2.68 11.23
C GLU A 201 22.27 -3.87 10.35
N TYR A 202 21.34 -4.50 9.57
CA TYR A 202 21.64 -5.73 8.83
C TYR A 202 22.74 -5.59 7.78
N HIS A 203 23.01 -4.38 7.29
CA HIS A 203 24.10 -4.12 6.36
C HIS A 203 25.50 -4.19 7.01
N GLN A 204 25.57 -3.97 8.32
CA GLN A 204 26.85 -3.92 9.08
C GLN A 204 26.97 -5.10 10.03
N ASN A 205 25.86 -5.65 10.52
CA ASN A 205 25.83 -6.70 11.54
C ASN A 205 25.04 -7.91 11.05
N HIS A 206 25.74 -9.01 10.75
CA HIS A 206 25.15 -10.23 10.19
C HIS A 206 25.01 -11.37 11.21
N THR A 207 25.36 -11.14 12.48
CA THR A 207 25.30 -12.17 13.51
C THR A 207 24.00 -12.07 14.32
N VAL A 208 23.37 -13.21 14.57
CA VAL A 208 22.13 -13.28 15.37
C VAL A 208 22.34 -12.76 16.80
N GLN A 209 23.53 -12.91 17.35
CA GLN A 209 23.87 -12.44 18.71
C GLN A 209 23.84 -10.92 18.87
N PHE A 210 23.93 -10.16 17.77
CA PHE A 210 23.86 -8.70 17.81
C PHE A 210 22.41 -8.22 18.05
N TYR A 211 21.44 -8.97 17.58
CA TYR A 211 20.00 -8.63 17.65
C TYR A 211 19.34 -9.27 18.86
#